data_6fe34b1df6e6b8746363fca6e7a4887a
#
_entry.id   6fe34b1df6e6b8746363fca6e7a4887a
#
_cell.length_a   1.000
_cell.length_b   1.000
_cell.length_c   1.000
_cell.angle_alpha   90.00
_cell.angle_beta   90.00
_cell.angle_gamma   90.00
#
_symmetry.space_group_name_H-M   'P 1'
#
loop_
_entity.id
_entity.type
_entity.pdbx_description
1 polymer ?
#
loop_
_entity_poly.entity_id
_entity_poly.type
_entity_poly.pdbx_seq_one_letter_code
_entity_poly.pdbx_strand_id
1 'polypeptide(L)'
;MAGKTNEEIEKQAESATEQTNAADQQQLQPAIVDPECLIKHPLQFTWTLWYQEMDRSKNWEDTLNEVTSFSTVEDFWSLYNHIKSPSDIKAGSDYSLFKTGVRPMWEDEGNKRGGRWMLNFTRGQRQDLDKYWLDTILCLIGEAFDCADEICGAVVNVRPKGDKIAIWTANFNNRDAVLSIGRIYKERLGLKFPITYHLHKDTMVKSGSSVKAAFTV
;
A
#
# COMPACT_ATOMS: atom_id res chain seq x y z
N MET A 1 -9.55 -5.18 76.91
CA MET A 1 -9.52 -4.99 75.41
C MET A 1 -10.63 -4.01 75.11
N ALA A 2 -10.26 -2.78 74.78
CA ALA A 2 -11.22 -1.69 74.52
C ALA A 2 -11.52 -1.69 73.00
N GLY A 3 -12.79 -1.90 72.68
CA GLY A 3 -13.26 -1.82 71.28
C GLY A 3 -13.34 -0.38 70.81
N LYS A 4 -12.81 -0.09 69.65
CA LYS A 4 -12.98 1.22 69.00
C LYS A 4 -14.46 1.46 68.70
N THR A 5 -14.94 2.65 68.98
CA THR A 5 -16.34 3.05 68.73
C THR A 5 -16.57 3.34 67.25
N ASN A 6 -17.81 3.13 66.78
CA ASN A 6 -18.22 3.32 65.38
C ASN A 6 -17.90 4.73 64.82
N GLU A 7 -17.86 5.76 65.65
CA GLU A 7 -17.51 7.12 65.23
C GLU A 7 -16.05 7.29 64.78
N GLU A 8 -15.10 6.51 65.32
CA GLU A 8 -13.70 6.55 64.92
C GLU A 8 -13.48 5.82 63.57
N ILE A 9 -14.33 4.88 63.22
CA ILE A 9 -14.27 4.16 61.93
C ILE A 9 -14.85 5.02 60.82
N GLU A 10 -15.93 5.80 61.07
CA GLU A 10 -16.50 6.72 60.06
C GLU A 10 -15.58 7.87 59.73
N LYS A 11 -14.91 8.50 60.75
CA LYS A 11 -13.94 9.54 60.50
C LYS A 11 -12.70 9.11 59.74
N GLN A 12 -12.27 7.85 59.85
CA GLN A 12 -11.16 7.34 59.04
C GLN A 12 -11.58 7.00 57.62
N ALA A 13 -12.83 6.68 57.37
CA ALA A 13 -13.37 6.41 56.02
C ALA A 13 -13.55 7.72 55.24
N GLU A 14 -14.02 8.79 55.85
CA GLU A 14 -14.16 10.11 55.19
C GLU A 14 -12.82 10.72 54.84
N SER A 15 -11.80 10.61 55.72
CA SER A 15 -10.44 11.12 55.43
C SER A 15 -9.72 10.36 54.30
N ALA A 16 -10.05 9.07 54.08
CA ALA A 16 -9.49 8.27 53.01
C ALA A 16 -10.15 8.55 51.65
N THR A 17 -11.41 9.02 51.65
CA THR A 17 -12.16 9.31 50.42
C THR A 17 -11.82 10.71 49.86
N GLU A 18 -11.42 11.65 50.70
CA GLU A 18 -10.99 13.00 50.24
C GLU A 18 -9.57 13.00 49.65
N GLN A 19 -8.69 12.07 50.02
CA GLN A 19 -7.33 11.99 49.48
C GLN A 19 -7.24 11.27 48.14
N THR A 20 -8.24 10.50 47.69
CA THR A 20 -8.25 9.82 46.41
C THR A 20 -8.83 10.63 45.25
N ASN A 21 -9.54 11.76 45.56
CA ASN A 21 -10.15 12.60 44.53
C ASN A 21 -9.29 13.79 44.11
N ALA A 22 -8.12 14.01 44.70
CA ALA A 22 -7.23 15.15 44.37
C ALA A 22 -6.08 14.76 43.40
N ALA A 23 -5.89 13.51 43.07
CA ALA A 23 -4.75 13.03 42.27
C ALA A 23 -5.07 12.76 40.79
N ASP A 24 -6.32 12.86 40.34
CA ASP A 24 -6.72 12.43 38.99
C ASP A 24 -7.34 13.54 38.12
N GLN A 25 -7.10 14.79 38.47
CA GLN A 25 -7.37 15.96 37.61
C GLN A 25 -6.06 16.52 37.04
N GLN A 26 -5.23 15.68 36.41
CA GLN A 26 -4.33 16.20 35.39
C GLN A 26 -5.20 16.57 34.17
N GLN A 27 -5.58 17.85 34.11
CA GLN A 27 -6.09 18.44 32.87
C GLN A 27 -5.10 18.11 31.77
N LEU A 28 -5.52 17.22 30.83
CA LEU A 28 -4.88 17.07 29.54
C LEU A 28 -4.94 18.43 28.86
N GLN A 29 -3.88 19.21 29.02
CA GLN A 29 -3.67 20.40 28.20
C GLN A 29 -3.63 19.87 26.76
N PRO A 30 -4.44 20.43 25.83
CA PRO A 30 -4.32 20.07 24.43
C PRO A 30 -2.87 20.30 24.04
N ALA A 31 -2.20 19.23 23.55
CA ALA A 31 -0.86 19.35 23.04
C ALA A 31 -0.89 20.47 21.97
N ILE A 32 -0.08 21.52 22.18
CA ILE A 32 0.10 22.58 21.19
C ILE A 32 0.80 21.88 20.02
N VAL A 33 0.02 21.47 19.03
CA VAL A 33 0.55 20.90 17.78
C VAL A 33 1.21 22.04 17.04
N ASP A 34 2.51 21.92 16.78
CA ASP A 34 3.25 22.89 15.99
C ASP A 34 2.49 23.11 14.66
N PRO A 35 2.18 24.36 14.27
CA PRO A 35 1.50 24.65 13.01
C PRO A 35 2.20 24.02 11.79
N GLU A 36 3.51 23.86 11.80
CA GLU A 36 4.27 23.17 10.75
C GLU A 36 3.88 21.69 10.63
N CYS A 37 3.49 21.02 11.72
CA CYS A 37 3.00 19.65 11.70
C CYS A 37 1.61 19.49 11.05
N LEU A 38 0.90 20.60 10.79
CA LEU A 38 -0.40 20.61 10.13
C LEU A 38 -0.30 20.82 8.61
N ILE A 39 0.89 21.19 8.11
CA ILE A 39 1.13 21.40 6.68
C ILE A 39 1.23 20.04 6.00
N LYS A 40 0.34 19.77 5.06
CA LYS A 40 0.39 18.57 4.21
C LYS A 40 0.99 18.89 2.85
N HIS A 41 1.85 18.00 2.35
CA HIS A 41 2.51 18.14 1.07
C HIS A 41 1.72 17.38 -0.01
N PRO A 42 1.11 18.10 -0.98
CA PRO A 42 0.28 17.45 -2.01
C PRO A 42 1.12 16.61 -2.97
N LEU A 43 0.56 15.47 -3.38
CA LEU A 43 1.05 14.65 -4.49
C LEU A 43 0.48 15.17 -5.80
N GLN A 44 1.12 14.84 -6.93
CA GLN A 44 0.63 15.21 -8.26
C GLN A 44 -0.72 14.56 -8.57
N PHE A 45 -0.91 13.32 -8.17
CA PHE A 45 -2.13 12.57 -8.36
C PHE A 45 -2.71 12.10 -7.03
N THR A 46 -4.03 11.88 -7.02
CA THR A 46 -4.67 11.12 -5.95
C THR A 46 -4.55 9.63 -6.26
N TRP A 47 -4.17 8.85 -5.26
CA TRP A 47 -3.94 7.42 -5.35
C TRP A 47 -4.93 6.67 -4.50
N THR A 48 -5.39 5.51 -4.97
CA THR A 48 -6.29 4.61 -4.25
C THR A 48 -5.58 3.29 -4.00
N LEU A 49 -5.54 2.87 -2.74
CA LEU A 49 -5.07 1.54 -2.35
C LEU A 49 -6.22 0.56 -2.37
N TRP A 50 -6.00 -0.57 -3.00
CA TRP A 50 -6.91 -1.70 -3.07
C TRP A 50 -6.29 -2.92 -2.41
N TYR A 51 -7.13 -3.73 -1.77
CA TYR A 51 -6.77 -5.05 -1.25
C TYR A 51 -7.68 -6.11 -1.84
N GLN A 52 -7.08 -7.19 -2.29
CA GLN A 52 -7.80 -8.34 -2.79
C GLN A 52 -7.35 -9.60 -2.04
N GLU A 53 -8.30 -10.35 -1.53
CA GLU A 53 -8.07 -11.70 -1.00
C GLU A 53 -8.85 -12.70 -1.85
N MET A 54 -8.14 -13.65 -2.48
CA MET A 54 -8.78 -14.62 -3.35
C MET A 54 -9.69 -15.56 -2.53
N ASP A 55 -10.97 -15.45 -2.78
CA ASP A 55 -12.00 -16.33 -2.26
C ASP A 55 -12.65 -17.07 -3.45
N ARG A 56 -12.47 -18.39 -3.50
CA ARG A 56 -13.00 -19.22 -4.59
C ARG A 56 -14.53 -19.32 -4.60
N SER A 57 -15.20 -18.93 -3.53
CA SER A 57 -16.66 -18.91 -3.41
C SER A 57 -17.31 -17.65 -3.97
N LYS A 58 -16.52 -16.61 -4.27
CA LYS A 58 -16.97 -15.30 -4.73
C LYS A 58 -16.51 -15.03 -6.16
N ASN A 59 -17.22 -14.14 -6.84
CA ASN A 59 -16.72 -13.58 -8.08
C ASN A 59 -15.46 -12.77 -7.81
N TRP A 60 -14.55 -12.69 -8.78
CA TRP A 60 -13.29 -11.97 -8.65
C TRP A 60 -13.49 -10.50 -8.27
N GLU A 61 -14.48 -9.83 -8.89
CA GLU A 61 -14.79 -8.43 -8.60
C GLU A 61 -15.25 -8.20 -7.15
N ASP A 62 -16.00 -9.15 -6.57
CA ASP A 62 -16.50 -9.08 -5.20
C ASP A 62 -15.38 -9.24 -4.16
N THR A 63 -14.19 -9.69 -4.57
CA THR A 63 -13.02 -9.86 -3.71
C THR A 63 -12.08 -8.65 -3.74
N LEU A 64 -12.30 -7.70 -4.65
CA LEU A 64 -11.52 -6.48 -4.80
C LEU A 64 -12.11 -5.37 -3.95
N ASN A 65 -11.41 -4.97 -2.90
CA ASN A 65 -11.88 -3.98 -1.94
C ASN A 65 -11.02 -2.71 -2.01
N GLU A 66 -11.68 -1.57 -2.14
CA GLU A 66 -11.04 -0.27 -1.95
C GLU A 66 -10.75 -0.07 -0.47
N VAL A 67 -9.49 0.20 -0.11
CA VAL A 67 -9.08 0.44 1.27
C VAL A 67 -9.25 1.92 1.60
N THR A 68 -8.57 2.79 0.88
CA THR A 68 -8.66 4.25 1.02
C THR A 68 -7.93 4.94 -0.12
N SER A 69 -8.21 6.24 -0.29
CA SER A 69 -7.49 7.12 -1.22
C SER A 69 -6.72 8.18 -0.45
N PHE A 70 -5.61 8.65 -1.03
CA PHE A 70 -4.78 9.72 -0.46
C PHE A 70 -4.20 10.60 -1.58
N SER A 71 -3.91 11.85 -1.23
CA SER A 71 -3.35 12.85 -2.14
C SER A 71 -2.22 13.67 -1.54
N THR A 72 -1.71 13.28 -0.36
CA THR A 72 -0.59 13.94 0.32
C THR A 72 0.45 12.93 0.80
N VAL A 73 1.68 13.39 0.98
CA VAL A 73 2.79 12.58 1.51
C VAL A 73 2.47 12.04 2.89
N GLU A 74 1.89 12.87 3.76
CA GLU A 74 1.57 12.52 5.15
C GLU A 74 0.47 11.45 5.20
N ASP A 75 -0.56 11.57 4.36
CA ASP A 75 -1.64 10.59 4.30
C ASP A 75 -1.14 9.25 3.74
N PHE A 76 -0.22 9.28 2.77
CA PHE A 76 0.47 8.06 2.30
C PHE A 76 1.21 7.36 3.44
N TRP A 77 2.06 8.07 4.19
CA TRP A 77 2.82 7.45 5.28
C TRP A 77 1.94 7.01 6.44
N SER A 78 0.88 7.78 6.72
CA SER A 78 -0.14 7.37 7.69
C SER A 78 -0.76 6.04 7.30
N LEU A 79 -1.18 5.88 6.03
CA LEU A 79 -1.73 4.63 5.53
C LEU A 79 -0.69 3.50 5.57
N TYR A 80 0.50 3.73 4.99
CA TYR A 80 1.53 2.70 4.84
C TYR A 80 1.98 2.11 6.18
N ASN A 81 2.09 2.93 7.21
CA ASN A 81 2.51 2.52 8.55
C ASN A 81 1.40 1.75 9.33
N HIS A 82 0.15 1.79 8.87
CA HIS A 82 -0.97 1.15 9.55
C HIS A 82 -1.47 -0.14 8.85
N ILE A 83 -1.04 -0.41 7.64
CA ILE A 83 -1.36 -1.66 6.94
C ILE A 83 -0.28 -2.72 7.16
N LYS A 84 -0.63 -3.98 6.95
CA LYS A 84 0.35 -5.07 6.93
C LYS A 84 1.27 -4.94 5.73
N SER A 85 2.53 -5.31 5.91
CA SER A 85 3.45 -5.41 4.78
C SER A 85 3.04 -6.53 3.80
N PRO A 86 3.44 -6.48 2.52
CA PRO A 86 3.16 -7.55 1.56
C PRO A 86 3.63 -8.93 2.01
N SER A 87 4.75 -9.02 2.73
CA SER A 87 5.25 -10.31 3.25
C SER A 87 4.35 -10.90 4.33
N ASP A 88 3.54 -10.08 5.02
CA ASP A 88 2.67 -10.46 6.16
C ASP A 88 1.22 -10.73 5.76
N ILE A 89 0.81 -10.37 4.53
CA ILE A 89 -0.53 -10.71 4.08
C ILE A 89 -0.62 -12.18 3.65
N LYS A 90 -1.84 -12.70 3.66
CA LYS A 90 -2.12 -14.10 3.32
C LYS A 90 -1.71 -14.40 1.88
N ALA A 91 -1.06 -15.54 1.67
CA ALA A 91 -0.76 -16.03 0.33
C ALA A 91 -2.06 -16.22 -0.48
N GLY A 92 -2.12 -15.64 -1.66
CA GLY A 92 -3.31 -15.51 -2.49
C GLY A 92 -3.90 -14.11 -2.46
N SER A 93 -3.38 -13.21 -1.62
CA SER A 93 -3.81 -11.81 -1.56
C SER A 93 -2.93 -10.90 -2.40
N ASP A 94 -3.47 -9.73 -2.73
CA ASP A 94 -2.82 -8.70 -3.52
C ASP A 94 -3.06 -7.31 -2.91
N TYR A 95 -2.04 -6.44 -2.95
CA TYR A 95 -2.24 -5.00 -2.88
C TYR A 95 -2.11 -4.39 -4.28
N SER A 96 -2.94 -3.40 -4.54
CA SER A 96 -2.86 -2.60 -5.75
C SER A 96 -2.95 -1.11 -5.40
N LEU A 97 -2.01 -0.31 -5.90
CA LEU A 97 -2.02 1.14 -5.78
C LEU A 97 -2.22 1.73 -7.17
N PHE A 98 -3.35 2.37 -7.41
CA PHE A 98 -3.71 2.93 -8.72
C PHE A 98 -4.10 4.40 -8.59
N LYS A 99 -3.93 5.16 -9.67
CA LYS A 99 -4.49 6.51 -9.76
C LYS A 99 -6.00 6.44 -9.53
N THR A 100 -6.53 7.34 -8.73
CA THR A 100 -7.97 7.40 -8.43
C THR A 100 -8.77 7.53 -9.72
N GLY A 101 -9.80 6.70 -9.87
CA GLY A 101 -10.60 6.59 -11.09
C GLY A 101 -10.16 5.48 -12.04
N VAL A 102 -9.02 4.80 -11.79
CA VAL A 102 -8.58 3.63 -12.54
C VAL A 102 -8.65 2.41 -11.61
N ARG A 103 -9.46 1.41 -11.97
CA ARG A 103 -9.57 0.17 -11.20
C ARG A 103 -8.41 -0.79 -11.55
N PRO A 104 -7.89 -1.59 -10.59
CA PRO A 104 -6.78 -2.51 -10.83
C PRO A 104 -7.24 -3.78 -11.58
N MET A 105 -7.86 -3.58 -12.72
CA MET A 105 -8.36 -4.63 -13.61
C MET A 105 -8.05 -4.27 -15.06
N TRP A 106 -7.75 -5.27 -15.86
CA TRP A 106 -7.36 -5.07 -17.28
C TRP A 106 -8.50 -4.63 -18.20
N GLU A 107 -9.75 -4.85 -17.76
CA GLU A 107 -10.96 -4.42 -18.45
C GLU A 107 -11.22 -2.91 -18.31
N ASP A 108 -10.60 -2.26 -17.31
CA ASP A 108 -10.74 -0.83 -17.09
C ASP A 108 -10.22 -0.04 -18.30
N GLU A 109 -10.94 1.03 -18.66
CA GLU A 109 -10.60 1.88 -19.81
C GLU A 109 -9.17 2.43 -19.75
N GLY A 110 -8.68 2.74 -18.54
CA GLY A 110 -7.32 3.21 -18.31
C GLY A 110 -6.26 2.14 -18.58
N ASN A 111 -6.61 0.85 -18.45
CA ASN A 111 -5.65 -0.25 -18.52
C ASN A 111 -5.72 -1.07 -19.82
N LYS A 112 -6.89 -1.17 -20.44
CA LYS A 112 -7.16 -2.16 -21.50
C LYS A 112 -6.25 -2.08 -22.71
N ARG A 113 -5.68 -0.90 -23.00
CA ARG A 113 -4.71 -0.69 -24.09
C ARG A 113 -3.27 -0.76 -23.62
N GLY A 114 -3.04 -1.09 -22.38
CA GLY A 114 -1.75 -1.08 -21.74
C GLY A 114 -1.12 -2.45 -21.56
N GLY A 115 -0.21 -2.49 -20.60
CA GLY A 115 0.49 -3.68 -20.18
C GLY A 115 1.21 -3.42 -18.87
N ARG A 116 2.15 -4.31 -18.53
CA ARG A 116 2.84 -4.21 -17.24
C ARG A 116 4.29 -4.64 -17.31
N TRP A 117 5.15 -3.91 -16.65
CA TRP A 117 6.50 -4.31 -16.29
C TRP A 117 6.46 -5.21 -15.08
N MET A 118 7.13 -6.35 -15.13
CA MET A 118 7.04 -7.38 -14.09
C MET A 118 8.39 -7.68 -13.45
N LEU A 119 8.39 -7.71 -12.12
CA LEU A 119 9.42 -8.29 -11.25
C LEU A 119 8.88 -9.61 -10.71
N ASN A 120 9.67 -10.66 -10.82
CA ASN A 120 9.32 -11.97 -10.28
C ASN A 120 10.29 -12.32 -9.16
N PHE A 121 9.76 -12.71 -8.00
CA PHE A 121 10.53 -13.12 -6.83
C PHE A 121 10.39 -14.61 -6.64
N THR A 122 11.51 -15.28 -6.45
CA THR A 122 11.52 -16.67 -6.01
C THR A 122 11.16 -16.73 -4.52
N ARG A 123 10.80 -17.93 -4.03
CA ARG A 123 10.42 -18.13 -2.63
C ARG A 123 11.50 -17.69 -1.64
N GLY A 124 12.79 -17.78 -2.01
CA GLY A 124 13.93 -17.34 -1.19
C GLY A 124 14.14 -15.82 -1.13
N GLN A 125 13.44 -15.06 -1.99
CA GLN A 125 13.58 -13.60 -2.08
C GLN A 125 12.40 -12.85 -1.43
N ARG A 126 11.53 -13.54 -0.71
CA ARG A 126 10.37 -12.92 -0.06
C ARG A 126 10.74 -11.85 0.97
N GLN A 127 11.90 -11.94 1.57
CA GLN A 127 12.45 -10.93 2.49
C GLN A 127 12.67 -9.57 1.81
N ASP A 128 12.88 -9.55 0.48
CA ASP A 128 13.11 -8.33 -0.28
C ASP A 128 11.80 -7.72 -0.82
N LEU A 129 10.68 -8.46 -0.72
CA LEU A 129 9.39 -8.07 -1.31
C LEU A 129 8.91 -6.73 -0.80
N ASP A 130 8.95 -6.51 0.52
CA ASP A 130 8.45 -5.29 1.16
C ASP A 130 9.26 -4.07 0.73
N LYS A 131 10.59 -4.23 0.66
CA LYS A 131 11.48 -3.18 0.19
C LYS A 131 11.17 -2.81 -1.26
N TYR A 132 11.11 -3.79 -2.17
CA TYR A 132 10.83 -3.52 -3.58
C TYR A 132 9.41 -2.99 -3.81
N TRP A 133 8.45 -3.41 -2.99
CA TRP A 133 7.09 -2.83 -3.03
C TRP A 133 7.12 -1.37 -2.63
N LEU A 134 7.72 -1.03 -1.50
CA LEU A 134 7.84 0.35 -1.05
C LEU A 134 8.59 1.22 -2.08
N ASP A 135 9.74 0.77 -2.57
CA ASP A 135 10.50 1.48 -3.59
C ASP A 135 9.67 1.70 -4.87
N THR A 136 8.85 0.70 -5.26
CA THR A 136 7.95 0.81 -6.41
C THR A 136 6.90 1.90 -6.20
N ILE A 137 6.16 1.86 -5.09
CA ILE A 137 5.11 2.86 -4.84
C ILE A 137 5.68 4.25 -4.63
N LEU A 138 6.86 4.38 -4.03
CA LEU A 138 7.56 5.67 -3.92
C LEU A 138 7.98 6.22 -5.29
N CYS A 139 8.37 5.37 -6.24
CA CYS A 139 8.61 5.79 -7.62
C CYS A 139 7.34 6.32 -8.30
N LEU A 140 6.17 5.74 -8.00
CA LEU A 140 4.89 6.17 -8.56
C LEU A 140 4.44 7.51 -7.98
N ILE A 141 4.31 7.58 -6.64
CA ILE A 141 3.78 8.78 -5.97
C ILE A 141 4.73 9.97 -6.02
N GLY A 142 6.04 9.70 -6.11
CA GLY A 142 7.12 10.69 -6.20
C GLY A 142 7.48 11.09 -7.63
N GLU A 143 6.66 10.69 -8.64
CA GLU A 143 6.83 11.09 -10.05
C GLU A 143 8.24 10.82 -10.59
N ALA A 144 8.78 9.62 -10.32
CA ALA A 144 10.16 9.29 -10.73
C ALA A 144 10.31 9.07 -12.25
N PHE A 145 9.20 9.07 -13.01
CA PHE A 145 9.16 8.76 -14.44
C PHE A 145 8.83 10.01 -15.27
N ASP A 146 9.60 10.26 -16.34
CA ASP A 146 9.35 11.38 -17.26
C ASP A 146 7.96 11.28 -17.92
N CYS A 147 7.43 10.07 -18.07
CA CYS A 147 6.13 9.77 -18.67
C CYS A 147 5.13 9.29 -17.59
N ALA A 148 5.05 9.98 -16.46
CA ALA A 148 4.20 9.58 -15.33
C ALA A 148 2.70 9.50 -15.70
N ASP A 149 2.23 10.25 -16.67
CA ASP A 149 0.84 10.18 -17.18
C ASP A 149 0.49 8.79 -17.75
N GLU A 150 1.48 8.07 -18.29
CA GLU A 150 1.31 6.72 -18.81
C GLU A 150 1.23 5.65 -17.68
N ILE A 151 1.53 6.01 -16.43
CA ILE A 151 1.44 5.11 -15.30
C ILE A 151 -0.02 5.05 -14.82
N CYS A 152 -0.58 3.85 -14.72
CA CYS A 152 -1.89 3.59 -14.11
C CYS A 152 -1.77 3.26 -12.63
N GLY A 153 -0.78 2.42 -12.29
CA GLY A 153 -0.59 1.96 -10.91
C GLY A 153 0.42 0.82 -10.80
N ALA A 154 0.45 0.19 -9.64
CA ALA A 154 1.24 -1.00 -9.38
C ALA A 154 0.45 -2.05 -8.61
N VAL A 155 0.86 -3.31 -8.77
CA VAL A 155 0.27 -4.47 -8.07
C VAL A 155 1.38 -5.29 -7.46
N VAL A 156 1.22 -5.70 -6.20
CA VAL A 156 2.01 -6.79 -5.60
C VAL A 156 1.12 -8.01 -5.40
N ASN A 157 1.54 -9.12 -5.99
CA ASN A 157 0.84 -10.39 -5.87
C ASN A 157 1.63 -11.32 -4.93
N VAL A 158 1.00 -11.73 -3.83
CA VAL A 158 1.61 -12.64 -2.84
C VAL A 158 1.16 -14.07 -3.13
N ARG A 159 2.09 -14.95 -3.52
CA ARG A 159 1.78 -16.30 -3.98
C ARG A 159 2.69 -17.35 -3.37
N PRO A 160 2.19 -18.60 -3.13
CA PRO A 160 2.99 -19.67 -2.53
C PRO A 160 4.20 -20.09 -3.37
N LYS A 161 4.15 -19.93 -4.69
CA LYS A 161 5.21 -20.36 -5.62
C LYS A 161 6.23 -19.26 -5.93
N GLY A 162 5.94 -18.01 -5.60
CA GLY A 162 6.77 -16.84 -5.88
C GLY A 162 5.93 -15.60 -6.08
N ASP A 163 6.37 -14.51 -5.46
CA ASP A 163 5.67 -13.24 -5.44
C ASP A 163 6.00 -12.42 -6.70
N LYS A 164 5.18 -11.42 -6.99
CA LYS A 164 5.37 -10.56 -8.15
C LYS A 164 5.05 -9.12 -7.79
N ILE A 165 5.81 -8.18 -8.35
CA ILE A 165 5.46 -6.76 -8.38
C ILE A 165 5.35 -6.35 -9.85
N ALA A 166 4.36 -5.55 -10.18
CA ALA A 166 4.19 -5.07 -11.54
C ALA A 166 3.74 -3.60 -11.57
N ILE A 167 4.39 -2.78 -12.41
CA ILE A 167 3.89 -1.44 -12.77
C ILE A 167 3.02 -1.57 -14.02
N TRP A 168 1.82 -1.01 -13.97
CA TRP A 168 0.87 -1.00 -15.06
C TRP A 168 0.90 0.33 -15.80
N THR A 169 0.85 0.25 -17.13
CA THR A 169 0.85 1.42 -18.02
C THR A 169 -0.40 1.46 -18.89
N ALA A 170 -0.81 2.67 -19.30
CA ALA A 170 -2.06 2.92 -19.98
C ALA A 170 -2.05 2.48 -21.46
N ASN A 171 -0.94 2.70 -22.18
CA ASN A 171 -0.91 2.52 -23.64
C ASN A 171 0.41 1.89 -24.12
N PHE A 172 0.33 0.63 -24.55
CA PHE A 172 1.50 -0.09 -25.07
C PHE A 172 2.00 0.43 -26.43
N ASN A 173 1.16 1.17 -27.19
CA ASN A 173 1.57 1.75 -28.46
C ASN A 173 2.55 2.92 -28.29
N ASN A 174 2.54 3.58 -27.13
CA ASN A 174 3.54 4.57 -26.76
C ASN A 174 4.83 3.86 -26.32
N ARG A 175 5.50 3.25 -27.31
CA ARG A 175 6.66 2.38 -27.08
C ARG A 175 7.80 3.10 -26.35
N ASP A 176 8.05 4.36 -26.71
CA ASP A 176 9.16 5.12 -26.13
C ASP A 176 8.92 5.39 -24.64
N ALA A 177 7.70 5.77 -24.27
CA ALA A 177 7.30 5.94 -22.87
C ALA A 177 7.38 4.61 -22.10
N VAL A 178 6.86 3.52 -22.68
CA VAL A 178 6.90 2.19 -22.04
C VAL A 178 8.35 1.77 -21.78
N LEU A 179 9.25 1.93 -22.75
CA LEU A 179 10.66 1.55 -22.59
C LEU A 179 11.40 2.49 -21.62
N SER A 180 11.10 3.81 -21.63
CA SER A 180 11.65 4.77 -20.68
C SER A 180 11.26 4.38 -19.25
N ILE A 181 9.98 4.11 -19.00
CA ILE A 181 9.47 3.65 -17.70
C ILE A 181 10.22 2.41 -17.24
N GLY A 182 10.37 1.40 -18.10
CA GLY A 182 11.07 0.17 -17.74
C GLY A 182 12.53 0.37 -17.35
N ARG A 183 13.26 1.22 -18.09
CA ARG A 183 14.68 1.55 -17.80
C ARG A 183 14.82 2.30 -16.49
N ILE A 184 14.02 3.37 -16.30
CA ILE A 184 14.03 4.17 -15.07
C ILE A 184 13.65 3.29 -13.88
N TYR A 185 12.62 2.45 -14.00
CA TYR A 185 12.21 1.52 -12.95
C TYR A 185 13.34 0.57 -12.54
N LYS A 186 13.99 -0.05 -13.53
CA LYS A 186 15.13 -0.92 -13.31
C LYS A 186 16.29 -0.22 -12.60
N GLU A 187 16.60 1.01 -13.03
CA GLU A 187 17.66 1.84 -12.46
C GLU A 187 17.34 2.24 -11.01
N ARG A 188 16.13 2.79 -10.76
CA ARG A 188 15.71 3.25 -9.44
C ARG A 188 15.71 2.14 -8.39
N LEU A 189 15.35 0.93 -8.77
CA LEU A 189 15.38 -0.23 -7.89
C LEU A 189 16.74 -0.93 -7.83
N GLY A 190 17.73 -0.49 -8.61
CA GLY A 190 19.06 -1.08 -8.67
C GLY A 190 19.08 -2.53 -9.17
N LEU A 191 18.15 -2.90 -10.06
CA LEU A 191 18.00 -4.29 -10.52
C LEU A 191 19.12 -4.68 -11.49
N LYS A 192 19.83 -5.76 -11.17
CA LYS A 192 20.90 -6.30 -12.02
C LYS A 192 20.43 -7.36 -13.01
N PHE A 193 19.16 -7.76 -12.93
CA PHE A 193 18.53 -8.74 -13.80
C PHE A 193 17.54 -8.05 -14.76
N PRO A 194 17.23 -8.67 -15.90
CA PRO A 194 16.27 -8.12 -16.85
C PRO A 194 14.85 -8.16 -16.30
N ILE A 195 14.06 -7.12 -16.61
CA ILE A 195 12.62 -7.09 -16.35
C ILE A 195 11.86 -7.16 -17.67
N THR A 196 10.65 -7.71 -17.63
CA THR A 196 9.87 -8.00 -18.82
C THR A 196 8.55 -7.26 -18.82
N TYR A 197 8.15 -6.79 -20.01
CA TYR A 197 6.86 -6.14 -20.23
C TYR A 197 5.90 -7.07 -20.95
N HIS A 198 4.68 -7.19 -20.42
CA HIS A 198 3.63 -8.04 -20.97
C HIS A 198 2.38 -7.21 -21.25
N LEU A 199 1.80 -7.41 -22.44
CA LEU A 199 0.54 -6.77 -22.81
C LEU A 199 -0.63 -7.38 -22.04
N HIS A 200 -1.56 -6.56 -21.57
CA HIS A 200 -2.76 -7.06 -20.89
C HIS A 200 -3.57 -7.98 -21.80
N LYS A 201 -3.78 -7.59 -23.05
CA LYS A 201 -4.52 -8.40 -24.04
C LYS A 201 -3.97 -9.82 -24.23
N ASP A 202 -2.64 -9.98 -24.18
CA ASP A 202 -2.02 -11.31 -24.37
C ASP A 202 -2.16 -12.16 -23.10
N THR A 203 -2.21 -11.51 -21.94
CA THR A 203 -2.41 -12.18 -20.63
C THR A 203 -3.84 -12.69 -20.46
N MET A 204 -4.84 -11.99 -21.04
CA MET A 204 -6.25 -12.41 -21.03
C MET A 204 -6.49 -13.71 -21.82
N VAL A 205 -5.80 -13.87 -22.93
CA VAL A 205 -6.02 -14.99 -23.87
C VAL A 205 -5.20 -16.24 -23.51
N LYS A 206 -4.04 -16.05 -22.89
CA LYS A 206 -3.08 -17.13 -22.59
C LYS A 206 -2.84 -17.22 -21.09
N SER A 207 -3.21 -18.33 -20.48
CA SER A 207 -2.88 -18.60 -19.09
C SER A 207 -1.44 -19.11 -18.94
N GLY A 208 -0.67 -18.54 -17.99
CA GLY A 208 0.59 -19.11 -17.53
C GLY A 208 1.84 -18.67 -18.27
N SER A 209 2.87 -19.49 -18.23
CA SER A 209 4.24 -19.22 -18.69
C SER A 209 4.42 -19.07 -20.20
N SER A 210 3.35 -19.16 -21.00
CA SER A 210 3.39 -19.08 -22.47
C SER A 210 3.24 -17.67 -23.03
N VAL A 211 3.03 -16.65 -22.18
CA VAL A 211 2.93 -15.25 -22.63
C VAL A 211 4.32 -14.72 -22.92
N LYS A 212 4.62 -14.48 -24.21
CA LYS A 212 5.90 -13.91 -24.64
C LYS A 212 5.99 -12.44 -24.17
N ALA A 213 7.16 -12.06 -23.64
CA ALA A 213 7.42 -10.66 -23.31
C ALA A 213 7.40 -9.81 -24.60
N ALA A 214 6.72 -8.67 -24.55
CA ALA A 214 6.72 -7.70 -25.64
C ALA A 214 8.02 -6.88 -25.65
N PHE A 215 8.53 -6.55 -24.49
CA PHE A 215 9.80 -5.85 -24.28
C PHE A 215 10.58 -6.45 -23.11
N THR A 216 11.91 -6.22 -23.13
CA THR A 216 12.83 -6.58 -22.04
C THR A 216 13.86 -5.47 -21.89
N VAL A 217 14.16 -5.05 -20.67
CA VAL A 217 15.21 -4.07 -20.35
C VAL A 217 16.14 -4.59 -19.28
#